data_accd3ce0541538b9a788f9391d0e4623
#
_entry.id   accd3ce0541538b9a788f9391d0e4623
#
_cell.length_a   1.000
_cell.length_b   1.000
_cell.length_c   1.000
_cell.angle_alpha   90.00
_cell.angle_beta   90.00
_cell.angle_gamma   90.00
#
_symmetry.space_group_name_H-M   'P 1'
#
loop_
_entity.id
_entity.type
_entity.pdbx_description
1 polymer ?
#
loop_
_entity_poly.entity_id
_entity_poly.type
_entity_poly.pdbx_seq_one_letter_code
_entity_poly.pdbx_strand_id
1 'polypeptide(L)'
;ASGVSAAYAQPEKNPSQNPADKPRNVKKEPVNKVYRDWVSKDVAYIITKDEKKAFDKLTTDEERENFIENFWRRRDPNPDTEENEYREEFYERIAYANEHFTSGIPGWKTDRGRVYITFGKPDSVESHPSGGAYDRPSYEGGGSTTTYPFEIWFYRHLDSVGEGIEIEFVDPTGTGEYRIARSPYEKDAMAMVPGAGLTTAEQLGLSDKSQRNGAGGQNFMREQDNPFRRMEIIANLQRPPQVKFSDLQANLESPVIDNNPLDFDLRVDFFRQSDERVVTAFTIQTDNKELVFEQIGGLETARMNIFGRITAVAGKRSGIFEDSVTTNASPAELAEARDRKSIYQKAIALTPGTYKVDVVVRDVSSGSRGIRTLGFTVPKYEAEKLSASSLILASKLYSTTEKDIGSMFVVGNAKVIPNLTGVYKRGQEVGIYMQIYNAGIDQTTLRPSVDVDYILLKDGKEVFRQKEDWQGLSDSGQRLTIARLLPTTMLPLGEYEIKIS
;
A
#
# COMPACT_ATOMS: atom_id res chain seq x y z
N ALA A 1 85.38 -13.58 -24.38
CA ALA A 1 84.25 -12.86 -24.96
C ALA A 1 83.07 -13.85 -25.00
N SER A 2 82.24 -13.74 -23.99
CA SER A 2 81.04 -14.60 -23.85
C SER A 2 79.78 -13.78 -24.15
N GLY A 3 79.14 -14.14 -25.27
CA GLY A 3 77.81 -13.52 -25.67
C GLY A 3 76.68 -14.17 -24.90
N VAL A 4 75.84 -13.37 -24.19
CA VAL A 4 74.63 -13.79 -23.59
C VAL A 4 73.50 -13.51 -24.59
N SER A 5 72.82 -14.57 -25.03
CA SER A 5 71.65 -14.53 -25.93
C SER A 5 70.38 -14.38 -25.06
N ALA A 6 69.63 -13.27 -25.21
CA ALA A 6 68.34 -13.06 -24.58
C ALA A 6 67.26 -13.74 -25.43
N ALA A 7 66.61 -14.77 -24.86
CA ALA A 7 65.45 -15.40 -25.48
C ALA A 7 64.21 -14.56 -25.17
N TYR A 8 63.54 -14.02 -26.19
CA TYR A 8 62.21 -13.43 -26.11
C TYR A 8 61.16 -14.54 -25.97
N ALA A 9 60.44 -14.55 -24.87
CA ALA A 9 59.26 -15.40 -24.70
C ALA A 9 58.12 -14.88 -25.58
N GLN A 10 57.53 -15.74 -26.38
CA GLN A 10 56.31 -15.46 -27.15
C GLN A 10 55.09 -15.46 -26.19
N PRO A 11 54.09 -14.59 -26.40
CA PRO A 11 52.88 -14.61 -25.58
C PRO A 11 52.09 -15.90 -25.86
N GLU A 12 51.66 -16.57 -24.78
CA GLU A 12 50.78 -17.73 -24.79
C GLU A 12 49.46 -17.41 -25.46
N LYS A 13 49.07 -18.28 -26.38
CA LYS A 13 47.71 -18.24 -27.00
C LYS A 13 46.66 -18.55 -25.93
N ASN A 14 45.70 -17.65 -25.78
CA ASN A 14 44.48 -17.84 -24.98
C ASN A 14 43.85 -19.24 -25.27
N PRO A 15 43.41 -19.96 -24.23
CA PRO A 15 42.71 -21.22 -24.43
C PRO A 15 41.42 -21.02 -25.19
N SER A 16 41.19 -21.90 -26.13
CA SER A 16 40.04 -21.96 -27.05
C SER A 16 38.72 -21.80 -26.30
N GLN A 17 37.92 -20.83 -26.76
CA GLN A 17 36.51 -20.75 -26.42
C GLN A 17 35.80 -22.07 -26.73
N ASN A 18 35.11 -22.59 -25.72
CA ASN A 18 34.37 -23.84 -25.81
C ASN A 18 33.26 -23.70 -26.90
N PRO A 19 33.10 -24.67 -27.82
CA PRO A 19 32.06 -24.59 -28.88
C PRO A 19 30.63 -24.50 -28.39
N ALA A 20 30.40 -24.66 -27.07
CA ALA A 20 29.07 -24.56 -26.45
C ALA A 20 28.54 -23.12 -26.31
N ASP A 21 29.39 -22.07 -26.43
CA ASP A 21 29.00 -20.67 -26.19
C ASP A 21 28.58 -19.89 -27.44
N LYS A 22 28.35 -20.54 -28.56
CA LYS A 22 27.71 -19.87 -29.70
C LYS A 22 26.23 -19.78 -29.45
N PRO A 23 25.63 -18.58 -29.50
CA PRO A 23 24.18 -18.43 -29.38
C PRO A 23 23.54 -19.29 -30.48
N ARG A 24 22.75 -20.29 -30.07
CA ARG A 24 21.95 -21.08 -30.98
C ARG A 24 21.02 -20.14 -31.72
N ASN A 25 21.07 -20.11 -33.04
CA ASN A 25 20.08 -19.42 -33.88
C ASN A 25 18.76 -20.19 -33.77
N VAL A 26 17.98 -19.85 -32.72
CA VAL A 26 16.62 -20.41 -32.54
C VAL A 26 15.74 -19.79 -33.62
N LYS A 27 15.22 -20.62 -34.51
CA LYS A 27 14.26 -20.18 -35.54
C LYS A 27 13.01 -19.69 -34.81
N LYS A 28 12.57 -18.44 -35.08
CA LYS A 28 11.35 -17.87 -34.51
C LYS A 28 10.14 -18.67 -35.03
N GLU A 29 9.44 -19.34 -34.11
CA GLU A 29 8.21 -20.05 -34.42
C GLU A 29 7.03 -19.08 -34.59
N PRO A 30 6.11 -19.30 -35.54
CA PRO A 30 4.93 -18.48 -35.70
C PRO A 30 4.07 -18.56 -34.41
N VAL A 31 3.64 -17.45 -33.89
CA VAL A 31 2.81 -17.41 -32.68
C VAL A 31 1.49 -18.10 -32.91
N ASN A 32 1.23 -19.19 -32.20
CA ASN A 32 -0.03 -19.94 -32.27
C ASN A 32 -1.20 -19.03 -31.88
N LYS A 33 -2.39 -19.29 -32.47
CA LYS A 33 -3.63 -18.58 -32.18
C LYS A 33 -3.96 -18.59 -30.67
N VAL A 34 -3.70 -19.70 -29.99
CA VAL A 34 -3.93 -19.85 -28.53
C VAL A 34 -3.20 -18.77 -27.74
N TYR A 35 -1.92 -18.57 -27.98
CA TYR A 35 -1.11 -17.58 -27.27
C TYR A 35 -1.49 -16.13 -27.63
N ARG A 36 -1.90 -15.87 -28.87
CA ARG A 36 -2.42 -14.55 -29.27
C ARG A 36 -3.74 -14.24 -28.59
N ASP A 37 -4.64 -15.22 -28.54
CA ASP A 37 -5.94 -15.07 -27.89
C ASP A 37 -5.76 -14.88 -26.38
N TRP A 38 -4.83 -15.60 -25.75
CA TRP A 38 -4.51 -15.43 -24.35
C TRP A 38 -4.09 -13.99 -24.02
N VAL A 39 -3.12 -13.40 -24.73
CA VAL A 39 -2.68 -12.02 -24.51
C VAL A 39 -3.76 -10.99 -24.81
N SER A 40 -4.53 -11.22 -25.91
CA SER A 40 -5.45 -10.19 -26.43
C SER A 40 -6.88 -10.29 -25.88
N LYS A 41 -7.25 -11.41 -25.26
CA LYS A 41 -8.59 -11.67 -24.74
C LYS A 41 -8.56 -12.04 -23.27
N ASP A 42 -7.84 -13.13 -22.93
CA ASP A 42 -7.93 -13.71 -21.59
C ASP A 42 -7.33 -12.76 -20.54
N VAL A 43 -6.09 -12.30 -20.73
CA VAL A 43 -5.40 -11.43 -19.76
C VAL A 43 -5.31 -9.97 -20.19
N ALA A 44 -6.10 -9.58 -21.20
CA ALA A 44 -6.02 -8.24 -21.80
C ALA A 44 -6.13 -7.07 -20.78
N TYR A 45 -6.82 -7.26 -19.67
CA TYR A 45 -7.06 -6.25 -18.65
C TYR A 45 -6.06 -6.26 -17.52
N ILE A 46 -5.29 -7.34 -17.36
CA ILE A 46 -4.34 -7.50 -16.26
C ILE A 46 -2.87 -7.59 -16.68
N ILE A 47 -2.62 -7.81 -17.99
CA ILE A 47 -1.25 -7.82 -18.54
C ILE A 47 -0.71 -6.40 -18.65
N THR A 48 0.47 -6.15 -18.08
CA THR A 48 1.13 -4.85 -18.19
C THR A 48 1.75 -4.64 -19.57
N LYS A 49 2.02 -3.38 -19.92
CA LYS A 49 2.68 -3.04 -21.20
C LYS A 49 4.06 -3.70 -21.34
N ASP A 50 4.79 -3.83 -20.25
CA ASP A 50 6.14 -4.40 -20.27
C ASP A 50 6.09 -5.93 -20.32
N GLU A 51 5.15 -6.57 -19.65
CA GLU A 51 4.87 -8.00 -19.80
C GLU A 51 4.49 -8.35 -21.24
N LYS A 52 3.61 -7.54 -21.85
CA LYS A 52 3.23 -7.73 -23.26
C LYS A 52 4.43 -7.60 -24.20
N LYS A 53 5.27 -6.56 -24.02
CA LYS A 53 6.51 -6.41 -24.81
C LYS A 53 7.48 -7.57 -24.59
N ALA A 54 7.57 -8.11 -23.38
CA ALA A 54 8.39 -9.28 -23.08
C ALA A 54 7.85 -10.50 -23.82
N PHE A 55 6.54 -10.75 -23.74
CA PHE A 55 5.86 -11.84 -24.44
C PHE A 55 6.07 -11.78 -25.97
N ASP A 56 5.95 -10.60 -26.58
CA ASP A 56 6.12 -10.38 -28.02
C ASP A 56 7.56 -10.68 -28.51
N LYS A 57 8.55 -10.70 -27.61
CA LYS A 57 9.95 -11.04 -27.93
C LYS A 57 10.24 -12.54 -27.87
N LEU A 58 9.36 -13.35 -27.31
CA LEU A 58 9.54 -14.79 -27.17
C LEU A 58 9.49 -15.46 -28.53
N THR A 59 10.35 -16.45 -28.72
CA THR A 59 10.61 -17.06 -30.02
C THR A 59 10.01 -18.44 -30.15
N THR A 60 9.89 -19.21 -29.06
CA THR A 60 9.37 -20.58 -29.03
C THR A 60 8.09 -20.70 -28.22
N ASP A 61 7.32 -21.74 -28.46
CA ASP A 61 6.10 -22.01 -27.67
C ASP A 61 6.44 -22.41 -26.23
N GLU A 62 7.57 -23.10 -26.00
CA GLU A 62 8.07 -23.42 -24.66
C GLU A 62 8.36 -22.14 -23.84
N GLU A 63 9.01 -21.13 -24.44
CA GLU A 63 9.23 -19.84 -23.79
C GLU A 63 7.90 -19.16 -23.46
N ARG A 64 6.88 -19.27 -24.31
CA ARG A 64 5.55 -18.69 -24.10
C ARG A 64 4.80 -19.40 -22.96
N GLU A 65 4.86 -20.72 -22.90
CA GLU A 65 4.28 -21.49 -21.80
C GLU A 65 4.95 -21.16 -20.45
N ASN A 66 6.26 -21.13 -20.42
CA ASN A 66 7.01 -20.71 -19.24
C ASN A 66 6.67 -19.26 -18.80
N PHE A 67 6.44 -18.37 -19.76
CA PHE A 67 6.00 -17.01 -19.48
C PHE A 67 4.60 -17.00 -18.85
N ILE A 68 3.65 -17.77 -19.40
CA ILE A 68 2.27 -17.86 -18.89
C ILE A 68 2.26 -18.43 -17.48
N GLU A 69 3.03 -19.48 -17.22
CA GLU A 69 3.17 -20.04 -15.87
C GLU A 69 3.71 -19.01 -14.90
N ASN A 70 4.80 -18.33 -15.26
CA ASN A 70 5.39 -17.27 -14.45
C ASN A 70 4.46 -16.05 -14.29
N PHE A 71 3.64 -15.74 -15.29
CA PHE A 71 2.64 -14.66 -15.22
C PHE A 71 1.60 -14.92 -14.14
N TRP A 72 1.08 -16.14 -14.04
CA TRP A 72 0.12 -16.54 -13.01
C TRP A 72 0.79 -16.70 -11.65
N ARG A 73 1.97 -17.33 -11.58
CA ARG A 73 2.73 -17.50 -10.34
C ARG A 73 3.03 -16.16 -9.65
N ARG A 74 3.34 -15.12 -10.42
CA ARG A 74 3.57 -13.77 -9.85
C ARG A 74 2.31 -13.12 -9.25
N ARG A 75 1.13 -13.57 -9.66
CA ARG A 75 -0.16 -13.08 -9.18
C ARG A 75 -0.80 -13.99 -8.15
N ASP A 76 -0.16 -15.09 -7.88
CA ASP A 76 -0.61 -16.10 -6.92
C ASP A 76 -0.62 -15.53 -5.50
N PRO A 77 -1.78 -15.48 -4.83
CA PRO A 77 -1.85 -15.00 -3.46
C PRO A 77 -1.29 -15.98 -2.44
N ASN A 78 -1.19 -17.28 -2.79
CA ASN A 78 -0.71 -18.32 -1.89
C ASN A 78 0.16 -19.34 -2.63
N PRO A 79 1.44 -19.02 -2.91
CA PRO A 79 2.34 -19.88 -3.68
C PRO A 79 2.66 -21.23 -2.99
N ASP A 80 2.20 -21.44 -1.75
CA ASP A 80 2.36 -22.69 -1.01
C ASP A 80 1.30 -23.75 -1.37
N THR A 81 0.29 -23.40 -2.19
CA THR A 81 -0.72 -24.31 -2.73
C THR A 81 -0.39 -24.71 -4.18
N GLU A 82 -0.84 -25.89 -4.62
CA GLU A 82 -0.70 -26.31 -6.03
C GLU A 82 -1.62 -25.53 -6.97
N GLU A 83 -2.73 -25.01 -6.41
CA GLU A 83 -3.75 -24.27 -7.14
C GLU A 83 -3.45 -22.78 -7.01
N ASN A 84 -3.55 -22.05 -8.12
CA ASN A 84 -3.40 -20.60 -8.13
C ASN A 84 -4.78 -19.96 -8.02
N GLU A 85 -5.17 -19.57 -6.79
CA GLU A 85 -6.50 -19.05 -6.48
C GLU A 85 -6.83 -17.78 -7.27
N TYR A 86 -5.83 -16.93 -7.53
CA TYR A 86 -6.04 -15.73 -8.35
C TYR A 86 -6.40 -16.08 -9.80
N ARG A 87 -5.75 -17.10 -10.37
CA ARG A 87 -6.03 -17.56 -11.74
C ARG A 87 -7.44 -18.14 -11.84
N GLU A 88 -7.83 -18.97 -10.88
CA GLU A 88 -9.16 -19.57 -10.85
C GLU A 88 -10.24 -18.50 -10.73
N GLU A 89 -10.12 -17.64 -9.72
CA GLU A 89 -11.05 -16.53 -9.52
C GLU A 89 -11.11 -15.62 -10.74
N PHE A 90 -9.99 -15.35 -11.39
CA PHE A 90 -9.94 -14.51 -12.58
C PHE A 90 -10.74 -15.11 -13.74
N TYR A 91 -10.61 -16.40 -14.00
CA TYR A 91 -11.39 -17.07 -15.04
C TYR A 91 -12.88 -17.19 -14.67
N GLU A 92 -13.20 -17.39 -13.42
CA GLU A 92 -14.59 -17.33 -12.92
C GLU A 92 -15.21 -15.94 -13.16
N ARG A 93 -14.46 -14.87 -12.93
CA ARG A 93 -14.89 -13.49 -13.20
C ARG A 93 -15.15 -13.25 -14.68
N ILE A 94 -14.33 -13.81 -15.58
CA ILE A 94 -14.55 -13.75 -17.03
C ILE A 94 -15.85 -14.49 -17.41
N ALA A 95 -16.05 -15.69 -16.87
CA ALA A 95 -17.25 -16.48 -17.12
C ALA A 95 -18.50 -15.72 -16.63
N TYR A 96 -18.49 -15.22 -15.42
CA TYR A 96 -19.56 -14.39 -14.85
C TYR A 96 -19.86 -13.15 -15.71
N ALA A 97 -18.82 -12.43 -16.12
CA ALA A 97 -18.99 -11.25 -16.96
C ALA A 97 -19.66 -11.58 -18.31
N ASN A 98 -19.30 -12.71 -18.93
CA ASN A 98 -19.91 -13.16 -20.17
C ASN A 98 -21.36 -13.60 -20.00
N GLU A 99 -21.71 -14.18 -18.86
CA GLU A 99 -23.08 -14.61 -18.56
C GLU A 99 -23.99 -13.41 -18.26
N HIS A 100 -23.51 -12.44 -17.44
CA HIS A 100 -24.38 -11.40 -16.86
C HIS A 100 -24.31 -10.04 -17.56
N PHE A 101 -23.23 -9.74 -18.31
CA PHE A 101 -23.02 -8.42 -18.89
C PHE A 101 -23.02 -8.40 -20.42
N THR A 102 -23.37 -9.50 -21.07
CA THR A 102 -23.45 -9.57 -22.53
C THR A 102 -24.64 -8.73 -23.04
N SER A 103 -24.38 -7.84 -23.99
CA SER A 103 -25.36 -6.89 -24.54
C SER A 103 -25.09 -6.62 -26.03
N GLY A 104 -25.21 -7.64 -26.86
CA GLY A 104 -24.82 -7.55 -28.28
C GLY A 104 -23.31 -7.62 -28.53
N ILE A 105 -22.49 -7.37 -27.51
CA ILE A 105 -21.06 -7.65 -27.45
C ILE A 105 -20.77 -8.62 -26.31
N PRO A 106 -19.67 -9.41 -26.40
CA PRO A 106 -19.29 -10.30 -25.31
C PRO A 106 -19.16 -9.55 -23.98
N GLY A 107 -19.66 -10.13 -22.89
CA GLY A 107 -19.70 -9.47 -21.58
C GLY A 107 -18.34 -9.00 -21.08
N TRP A 108 -17.26 -9.75 -21.35
CA TRP A 108 -15.91 -9.34 -21.01
C TRP A 108 -15.45 -8.05 -21.69
N LYS A 109 -16.07 -7.63 -22.80
CA LYS A 109 -15.74 -6.39 -23.53
C LYS A 109 -16.52 -5.17 -23.02
N THR A 110 -17.57 -5.35 -22.24
CA THR A 110 -18.36 -4.26 -21.69
C THR A 110 -17.61 -3.55 -20.58
N ASP A 111 -17.97 -2.30 -20.28
CA ASP A 111 -17.36 -1.57 -19.17
C ASP A 111 -17.61 -2.26 -17.82
N ARG A 112 -18.85 -2.79 -17.58
CA ARG A 112 -19.14 -3.60 -16.38
C ARG A 112 -18.28 -4.84 -16.30
N GLY A 113 -18.16 -5.57 -17.40
CA GLY A 113 -17.31 -6.77 -17.47
C GLY A 113 -15.86 -6.45 -17.19
N ARG A 114 -15.33 -5.39 -17.78
CA ARG A 114 -13.95 -4.95 -17.53
C ARG A 114 -13.69 -4.65 -16.05
N VAL A 115 -14.55 -3.86 -15.42
CA VAL A 115 -14.41 -3.51 -13.99
C VAL A 115 -14.51 -4.77 -13.14
N TYR A 116 -15.50 -5.64 -13.41
CA TYR A 116 -15.71 -6.87 -12.65
C TYR A 116 -14.54 -7.86 -12.77
N ILE A 117 -14.03 -8.05 -13.99
CA ILE A 117 -12.88 -8.95 -14.23
C ILE A 117 -11.63 -8.42 -13.52
N THR A 118 -11.40 -7.11 -13.60
CA THR A 118 -10.18 -6.49 -13.06
C THR A 118 -10.19 -6.41 -11.53
N PHE A 119 -11.33 -6.00 -10.95
CA PHE A 119 -11.40 -5.64 -9.52
C PHE A 119 -12.29 -6.58 -8.71
N GLY A 120 -13.02 -7.49 -9.35
CA GLY A 120 -13.92 -8.42 -8.69
C GLY A 120 -15.29 -7.85 -8.40
N LYS A 121 -16.03 -8.59 -7.56
CA LYS A 121 -17.38 -8.25 -7.16
C LYS A 121 -17.40 -6.98 -6.32
N PRO A 122 -18.29 -5.98 -6.62
CA PRO A 122 -18.46 -4.82 -5.77
C PRO A 122 -19.03 -5.20 -4.39
N ASP A 123 -18.75 -4.37 -3.37
CA ASP A 123 -19.28 -4.54 -2.02
C ASP A 123 -20.81 -4.36 -2.00
N SER A 124 -21.33 -3.43 -2.81
CA SER A 124 -22.76 -3.27 -3.02
C SER A 124 -23.06 -2.72 -4.42
N VAL A 125 -24.28 -3.03 -4.89
CA VAL A 125 -24.82 -2.57 -6.18
C VAL A 125 -26.18 -1.95 -5.93
N GLU A 126 -26.33 -0.69 -6.32
CA GLU A 126 -27.63 -0.04 -6.50
C GLU A 126 -28.01 -0.12 -7.97
N SER A 127 -29.17 -0.73 -8.30
CA SER A 127 -29.55 -1.00 -9.70
C SER A 127 -30.93 -0.43 -10.01
N HIS A 128 -31.02 0.32 -11.11
CA HIS A 128 -32.23 0.88 -11.69
C HIS A 128 -32.38 0.42 -13.13
N PRO A 129 -32.72 -0.87 -13.37
CA PRO A 129 -32.64 -1.49 -14.68
C PRO A 129 -33.63 -0.97 -15.72
N SER A 130 -34.70 -0.29 -15.28
CA SER A 130 -35.70 0.31 -16.16
C SER A 130 -35.58 1.82 -16.23
N GLY A 131 -34.69 2.45 -15.46
CA GLY A 131 -34.71 3.88 -15.25
C GLY A 131 -36.03 4.35 -14.59
N GLY A 132 -36.50 5.53 -14.95
CA GLY A 132 -37.80 6.07 -14.47
C GLY A 132 -37.64 7.20 -13.47
N ALA A 133 -38.68 7.43 -12.66
CA ALA A 133 -38.67 8.51 -11.67
C ALA A 133 -37.55 8.31 -10.64
N TYR A 134 -36.78 9.35 -10.42
CA TYR A 134 -35.63 9.35 -9.53
C TYR A 134 -35.53 10.65 -8.74
N ASP A 135 -35.52 10.54 -7.41
CA ASP A 135 -35.28 11.65 -6.50
C ASP A 135 -33.81 11.74 -6.20
N ARG A 136 -33.14 12.79 -6.71
CA ARG A 136 -31.71 12.98 -6.52
C ARG A 136 -31.42 13.22 -5.05
N PRO A 137 -30.42 12.53 -4.50
CA PRO A 137 -29.89 12.86 -3.18
C PRO A 137 -29.31 14.29 -3.17
N SER A 138 -29.20 14.88 -1.99
CA SER A 138 -28.71 16.27 -1.84
C SER A 138 -27.35 16.52 -2.48
N TYR A 139 -26.47 15.55 -2.42
CA TYR A 139 -25.14 15.64 -3.02
C TYR A 139 -25.14 15.62 -4.56
N GLU A 140 -26.24 15.21 -5.20
CA GLU A 140 -26.47 15.34 -6.64
C GLU A 140 -27.30 16.60 -7.00
N GLY A 141 -27.48 17.51 -6.04
CA GLY A 141 -28.22 18.76 -6.21
C GLY A 141 -29.70 18.68 -5.90
N GLY A 142 -30.21 17.54 -5.44
CA GLY A 142 -31.65 17.34 -5.10
C GLY A 142 -32.58 17.45 -6.28
N GLY A 143 -33.91 17.49 -5.97
CA GLY A 143 -34.95 17.55 -6.97
C GLY A 143 -35.21 16.22 -7.66
N SER A 144 -36.37 16.12 -8.34
CA SER A 144 -36.82 14.89 -9.01
C SER A 144 -36.54 14.95 -10.51
N THR A 145 -36.20 13.81 -11.11
CA THR A 145 -36.02 13.67 -12.55
C THR A 145 -36.48 12.29 -13.03
N THR A 146 -36.30 12.03 -14.32
CA THR A 146 -36.43 10.70 -14.91
C THR A 146 -35.04 10.28 -15.40
N THR A 147 -34.65 9.03 -15.14
CA THR A 147 -33.35 8.53 -15.51
C THR A 147 -33.41 7.50 -16.64
N TYR A 148 -32.30 7.33 -17.35
CA TYR A 148 -32.01 6.12 -18.10
C TYR A 148 -31.75 4.96 -17.14
N PRO A 149 -31.72 3.70 -17.61
CA PRO A 149 -31.20 2.59 -16.83
C PRO A 149 -29.78 2.89 -16.32
N PHE A 150 -29.53 2.64 -15.04
CA PHE A 150 -28.22 2.86 -14.44
C PHE A 150 -27.95 1.92 -13.28
N GLU A 151 -26.69 1.75 -12.95
CA GLU A 151 -26.18 1.03 -11.77
C GLU A 151 -25.09 1.84 -11.10
N ILE A 152 -25.03 1.78 -9.77
CA ILE A 152 -23.95 2.33 -8.96
C ILE A 152 -23.30 1.16 -8.23
N TRP A 153 -22.02 0.93 -8.52
CA TRP A 153 -21.21 -0.09 -7.88
C TRP A 153 -20.30 0.54 -6.84
N PHE A 154 -20.42 0.13 -5.60
CA PHE A 154 -19.61 0.62 -4.51
C PHE A 154 -18.51 -0.39 -4.17
N TYR A 155 -17.28 0.11 -4.05
CA TYR A 155 -16.11 -0.60 -3.58
C TYR A 155 -15.49 0.15 -2.40
N ARG A 156 -15.30 -0.53 -1.26
CA ARG A 156 -14.64 0.05 -0.09
C ARG A 156 -13.20 0.40 -0.39
N HIS A 157 -12.52 -0.44 -1.17
CA HIS A 157 -11.14 -0.23 -1.56
C HIS A 157 -10.90 -0.81 -2.96
N LEU A 158 -10.25 -0.02 -3.81
CA LEU A 158 -9.74 -0.47 -5.10
C LEU A 158 -8.25 -0.13 -5.20
N ASP A 159 -7.42 -1.15 -5.39
CA ASP A 159 -5.98 -0.98 -5.58
C ASP A 159 -5.69 0.00 -6.71
N SER A 160 -4.78 0.95 -6.46
CA SER A 160 -4.38 2.01 -7.41
C SER A 160 -5.47 3.03 -7.80
N VAL A 161 -6.67 2.94 -7.24
CA VAL A 161 -7.79 3.88 -7.49
C VAL A 161 -8.12 4.68 -6.24
N GLY A 162 -8.38 4.01 -5.10
CA GLY A 162 -8.66 4.66 -3.83
C GLY A 162 -9.65 3.90 -2.93
N GLU A 163 -10.13 4.59 -1.90
CA GLU A 163 -11.11 4.07 -0.94
C GLU A 163 -12.47 4.72 -1.14
N GLY A 164 -13.54 3.96 -0.85
CA GLY A 164 -14.91 4.44 -0.93
C GLY A 164 -15.33 4.83 -2.36
N ILE A 165 -14.92 4.06 -3.36
CA ILE A 165 -15.13 4.37 -4.76
C ILE A 165 -16.52 3.90 -5.21
N GLU A 166 -17.29 4.83 -5.77
CA GLU A 166 -18.53 4.54 -6.48
C GLU A 166 -18.29 4.65 -7.99
N ILE A 167 -18.60 3.58 -8.71
CA ILE A 167 -18.54 3.53 -10.17
C ILE A 167 -19.98 3.49 -10.68
N GLU A 168 -20.35 4.51 -11.43
CA GLU A 168 -21.66 4.65 -12.00
C GLU A 168 -21.66 4.20 -13.46
N PHE A 169 -22.59 3.31 -13.80
CA PHE A 169 -22.82 2.80 -15.15
C PHE A 169 -24.18 3.26 -15.65
N VAL A 170 -24.26 3.71 -16.88
CA VAL A 170 -25.50 4.19 -17.48
C VAL A 170 -25.72 3.55 -18.86
N ASP A 171 -26.97 3.21 -19.16
CA ASP A 171 -27.43 2.73 -20.48
C ASP A 171 -28.41 3.73 -21.11
N PRO A 172 -27.91 4.76 -21.81
CA PRO A 172 -28.79 5.78 -22.42
C PRO A 172 -29.64 5.24 -23.57
N THR A 173 -29.29 4.07 -24.08
CA THR A 173 -29.94 3.45 -25.25
C THR A 173 -31.00 2.43 -24.87
N GLY A 174 -30.98 1.95 -23.62
CA GLY A 174 -31.88 0.89 -23.16
C GLY A 174 -31.60 -0.48 -23.80
N THR A 175 -30.38 -0.68 -24.34
CA THR A 175 -29.99 -1.93 -25.02
C THR A 175 -29.32 -2.93 -24.09
N GLY A 176 -29.11 -2.58 -22.82
CA GLY A 176 -28.35 -3.36 -21.85
C GLY A 176 -26.83 -3.12 -21.92
N GLU A 177 -26.38 -2.21 -22.81
CA GLU A 177 -24.98 -1.82 -22.90
C GLU A 177 -24.71 -0.64 -21.95
N TYR A 178 -24.32 -0.98 -20.74
CA TYR A 178 -23.96 -0.02 -19.71
C TYR A 178 -22.53 0.48 -19.88
N ARG A 179 -22.33 1.78 -19.94
CA ARG A 179 -21.01 2.41 -19.99
C ARG A 179 -20.71 3.19 -18.70
N ILE A 180 -19.46 3.36 -18.35
CA ILE A 180 -19.07 4.18 -17.19
C ILE A 180 -19.49 5.63 -17.42
N ALA A 181 -20.25 6.18 -16.47
CA ALA A 181 -20.71 7.57 -16.51
C ALA A 181 -19.55 8.52 -16.18
N ARG A 182 -19.36 9.54 -17.01
CA ARG A 182 -18.33 10.58 -16.81
C ARG A 182 -18.81 11.72 -15.91
N SER A 183 -20.13 11.81 -15.69
CA SER A 183 -20.78 12.79 -14.83
C SER A 183 -21.98 12.15 -14.14
N PRO A 184 -22.32 12.53 -12.89
CA PRO A 184 -23.52 12.05 -12.20
C PRO A 184 -24.82 12.38 -12.94
N TYR A 185 -24.78 13.36 -13.84
CA TYR A 185 -25.95 13.80 -14.62
C TYR A 185 -26.15 13.02 -15.93
N GLU A 186 -25.25 12.11 -16.30
CA GLU A 186 -25.43 11.33 -17.54
C GLU A 186 -26.59 10.34 -17.46
N LYS A 187 -27.00 9.94 -16.26
CA LYS A 187 -28.22 9.13 -16.06
C LYS A 187 -29.50 9.92 -16.23
N ASP A 188 -29.47 11.27 -16.21
CA ASP A 188 -30.62 12.13 -16.27
C ASP A 188 -31.20 12.22 -17.70
N ALA A 189 -32.29 11.52 -17.96
CA ALA A 189 -32.96 11.57 -19.25
C ALA A 189 -33.61 12.93 -19.57
N MET A 190 -33.82 13.77 -18.54
CA MET A 190 -34.35 15.11 -18.68
C MET A 190 -33.28 16.21 -18.78
N ALA A 191 -31.99 15.83 -18.85
CA ALA A 191 -30.87 16.76 -18.86
C ALA A 191 -30.98 17.83 -19.96
N MET A 192 -31.45 17.43 -21.15
CA MET A 192 -31.60 18.32 -22.31
C MET A 192 -33.05 18.91 -22.47
N VAL A 193 -34.00 18.55 -21.61
CA VAL A 193 -35.36 19.02 -21.68
C VAL A 193 -35.51 20.32 -20.89
N PRO A 194 -35.87 21.46 -21.54
CA PRO A 194 -36.06 22.72 -20.82
C PRO A 194 -37.16 22.62 -19.75
N GLY A 195 -36.89 23.13 -18.55
CA GLY A 195 -37.85 23.19 -17.45
C GLY A 195 -38.20 21.88 -16.77
N ALA A 196 -37.68 20.72 -17.24
CA ALA A 196 -37.92 19.42 -16.63
C ALA A 196 -36.68 18.91 -15.90
N GLY A 197 -36.84 18.05 -14.87
CA GLY A 197 -35.73 17.42 -14.14
C GLY A 197 -34.75 18.43 -13.52
N LEU A 198 -35.28 19.52 -12.95
CA LEU A 198 -34.45 20.58 -12.35
C LEU A 198 -33.91 20.16 -11.00
N THR A 199 -32.65 20.52 -10.69
CA THR A 199 -32.10 20.45 -9.34
C THR A 199 -32.76 21.48 -8.43
N THR A 200 -32.60 21.37 -7.12
CA THR A 200 -33.16 22.32 -6.16
C THR A 200 -32.66 23.74 -6.41
N ALA A 201 -31.36 23.93 -6.74
CA ALA A 201 -30.80 25.23 -7.05
C ALA A 201 -31.37 25.82 -8.37
N GLU A 202 -31.57 24.98 -9.39
CA GLU A 202 -32.17 25.37 -10.66
C GLU A 202 -33.66 25.76 -10.52
N GLN A 203 -34.42 25.05 -9.66
CA GLN A 203 -35.81 25.41 -9.34
C GLN A 203 -35.92 26.77 -8.67
N LEU A 204 -34.90 27.14 -7.87
CA LEU A 204 -34.83 28.45 -7.19
C LEU A 204 -34.21 29.54 -8.08
N GLY A 205 -33.82 29.23 -9.31
CA GLY A 205 -33.15 30.17 -10.22
C GLY A 205 -31.73 30.58 -9.84
N LEU A 206 -31.09 29.78 -8.95
CA LEU A 206 -29.74 30.03 -8.47
C LEU A 206 -28.65 29.41 -9.37
N SER A 207 -29.03 28.54 -10.29
CA SER A 207 -28.15 27.91 -11.26
C SER A 207 -28.89 27.56 -12.55
N ASP A 208 -28.15 27.15 -13.57
CA ASP A 208 -28.68 26.74 -14.88
C ASP A 208 -28.14 25.36 -15.25
N LYS A 209 -28.89 24.59 -16.04
CA LYS A 209 -28.51 23.26 -16.51
C LYS A 209 -27.17 23.22 -17.26
N SER A 210 -26.81 24.31 -17.96
CA SER A 210 -25.51 24.42 -18.64
C SER A 210 -24.32 24.36 -17.67
N GLN A 211 -24.54 24.69 -16.41
CA GLN A 211 -23.53 24.72 -15.37
C GLN A 211 -23.26 23.35 -14.74
N ARG A 212 -24.13 22.34 -15.00
CA ARG A 212 -23.99 20.99 -14.42
C ARG A 212 -22.66 20.30 -14.75
N ASN A 213 -22.13 20.55 -15.93
CA ASN A 213 -20.91 19.91 -16.44
C ASN A 213 -19.69 20.83 -16.48
N GLY A 214 -19.82 22.07 -15.97
CA GLY A 214 -18.75 23.07 -16.00
C GLY A 214 -17.82 22.95 -14.79
N ALA A 215 -16.53 23.03 -15.04
CA ALA A 215 -15.48 23.01 -14.01
C ALA A 215 -15.52 24.21 -13.04
N GLY A 216 -16.37 25.22 -13.29
CA GLY A 216 -16.44 26.48 -12.54
C GLY A 216 -17.74 26.76 -11.80
N GLY A 217 -18.75 25.89 -11.84
CA GLY A 217 -20.11 26.29 -11.49
C GLY A 217 -20.77 25.59 -10.29
N GLN A 218 -20.26 24.51 -9.75
CA GLN A 218 -20.89 23.85 -8.60
C GLN A 218 -19.86 23.41 -7.57
N ASN A 219 -20.14 23.71 -6.31
CA ASN A 219 -19.50 23.04 -5.19
C ASN A 219 -19.95 21.58 -5.23
N PHE A 220 -19.16 20.70 -5.84
CA PHE A 220 -19.39 19.27 -5.76
C PHE A 220 -19.32 18.87 -4.29
N MET A 221 -20.43 18.37 -3.76
CA MET A 221 -20.50 17.98 -2.34
C MET A 221 -19.64 16.75 -2.05
N ARG A 222 -19.37 15.92 -3.08
CA ARG A 222 -18.44 14.79 -2.98
C ARG A 222 -17.23 15.03 -3.89
N GLU A 223 -16.05 14.77 -3.38
CA GLU A 223 -14.79 14.92 -4.12
C GLU A 223 -14.76 14.08 -5.40
N GLN A 224 -15.30 12.86 -5.35
CA GLN A 224 -15.36 11.95 -6.51
C GLN A 224 -16.23 12.46 -7.66
N ASP A 225 -17.17 13.38 -7.41
CA ASP A 225 -18.03 13.98 -8.44
C ASP A 225 -17.35 15.16 -9.15
N ASN A 226 -16.20 15.62 -8.64
CA ASN A 226 -15.37 16.58 -9.34
C ASN A 226 -14.93 16.01 -10.70
N PRO A 227 -15.16 16.71 -11.84
CA PRO A 227 -14.87 16.19 -13.17
C PRO A 227 -13.43 15.70 -13.35
N PHE A 228 -12.45 16.38 -12.76
CA PHE A 228 -11.04 15.99 -12.84
C PHE A 228 -10.78 14.72 -12.04
N ARG A 229 -11.34 14.62 -10.82
CA ARG A 229 -11.20 13.44 -9.98
C ARG A 229 -11.90 12.23 -10.60
N ARG A 230 -13.09 12.42 -11.14
CA ARG A 230 -13.83 11.35 -11.84
C ARG A 230 -13.07 10.84 -13.07
N MET A 231 -12.51 11.76 -13.87
CA MET A 231 -11.64 11.35 -15.01
C MET A 231 -10.40 10.61 -14.56
N GLU A 232 -9.79 11.00 -13.44
CA GLU A 232 -8.66 10.29 -12.85
C GLU A 232 -9.05 8.87 -12.42
N ILE A 233 -10.18 8.73 -11.72
CA ILE A 233 -10.73 7.41 -11.33
C ILE A 233 -10.94 6.55 -12.58
N ILE A 234 -11.63 7.06 -13.60
CA ILE A 234 -11.87 6.34 -14.86
C ILE A 234 -10.55 5.93 -15.53
N ALA A 235 -9.56 6.83 -15.57
CA ALA A 235 -8.26 6.53 -16.15
C ALA A 235 -7.51 5.42 -15.36
N ASN A 236 -7.63 5.43 -14.03
CA ASN A 236 -7.03 4.39 -13.18
C ASN A 236 -7.76 3.05 -13.32
N LEU A 237 -9.09 3.03 -13.44
CA LEU A 237 -9.90 1.83 -13.73
C LEU A 237 -9.52 1.19 -15.08
N GLN A 238 -8.96 1.96 -15.99
CA GLN A 238 -8.51 1.46 -17.30
C GLN A 238 -7.08 0.92 -17.30
N ARG A 239 -6.33 1.07 -16.22
CA ARG A 239 -4.97 0.55 -16.12
C ARG A 239 -4.99 -0.90 -15.62
N PRO A 240 -4.08 -1.75 -16.11
CA PRO A 240 -3.88 -3.05 -15.51
C PRO A 240 -3.51 -2.91 -14.04
N PRO A 241 -3.97 -3.82 -13.15
CA PRO A 241 -3.51 -3.88 -11.77
C PRO A 241 -1.98 -3.98 -11.73
N GLN A 242 -1.36 -3.21 -10.86
CA GLN A 242 0.09 -3.29 -10.72
C GLN A 242 0.46 -4.55 -9.95
N VAL A 243 1.27 -5.39 -10.56
CA VAL A 243 2.01 -6.45 -9.84
C VAL A 243 3.20 -5.75 -9.20
N LYS A 244 3.02 -5.27 -7.97
CA LYS A 244 4.11 -4.63 -7.23
C LYS A 244 5.08 -5.71 -6.76
N PHE A 245 6.37 -5.45 -6.96
CA PHE A 245 7.48 -6.18 -6.33
C PHE A 245 7.38 -7.72 -6.33
N SER A 246 6.81 -8.31 -7.38
CA SER A 246 6.77 -9.77 -7.55
C SER A 246 8.15 -10.42 -7.51
N ASP A 247 9.19 -9.68 -7.90
CA ASP A 247 10.57 -10.09 -7.78
C ASP A 247 11.06 -10.15 -6.31
N LEU A 248 10.53 -9.29 -5.43
CA LEU A 248 10.82 -9.34 -4.00
C LEU A 248 10.10 -10.51 -3.33
N GLN A 249 8.87 -10.82 -3.74
CA GLN A 249 8.17 -12.03 -3.29
C GLN A 249 8.95 -13.29 -3.67
N ALA A 250 9.40 -13.40 -4.92
CA ALA A 250 10.21 -14.53 -5.37
C ALA A 250 11.53 -14.70 -4.58
N ASN A 251 12.09 -13.60 -4.05
CA ASN A 251 13.28 -13.68 -3.19
C ASN A 251 13.01 -14.30 -1.81
N LEU A 252 11.78 -14.26 -1.30
CA LEU A 252 11.44 -14.98 -0.07
C LEU A 252 11.32 -16.48 -0.30
N GLU A 253 10.90 -16.89 -1.50
CA GLU A 253 10.70 -18.30 -1.86
C GLU A 253 12.02 -18.97 -2.28
N SER A 254 12.92 -18.22 -2.88
CA SER A 254 14.27 -18.67 -3.28
C SER A 254 15.29 -17.59 -2.93
N PRO A 255 15.78 -17.54 -1.69
CA PRO A 255 16.74 -16.53 -1.27
C PRO A 255 18.04 -16.64 -2.10
N VAL A 256 18.30 -15.63 -2.90
CA VAL A 256 19.61 -15.47 -3.56
C VAL A 256 20.56 -14.89 -2.53
N ILE A 257 21.70 -15.57 -2.32
CA ILE A 257 22.76 -15.05 -1.47
C ILE A 257 23.35 -13.82 -2.18
N ASP A 258 23.09 -12.64 -1.63
CA ASP A 258 23.69 -11.40 -2.12
C ASP A 258 25.06 -11.24 -1.46
N ASN A 259 26.09 -10.90 -2.27
CA ASN A 259 27.44 -10.67 -1.77
C ASN A 259 27.56 -9.35 -0.98
N ASN A 260 26.58 -8.46 -1.12
CA ASN A 260 26.50 -7.19 -0.38
C ASN A 260 25.06 -6.96 0.11
N PRO A 261 24.63 -7.66 1.17
CA PRO A 261 23.25 -7.56 1.65
C PRO A 261 22.97 -6.16 2.21
N LEU A 262 21.83 -5.58 1.81
CA LEU A 262 21.32 -4.34 2.40
C LEU A 262 20.92 -4.62 3.85
N ASP A 263 21.54 -3.92 4.80
CA ASP A 263 21.18 -4.05 6.20
C ASP A 263 20.02 -3.12 6.57
N PHE A 264 19.10 -3.63 7.40
CA PHE A 264 17.97 -2.88 7.91
C PHE A 264 17.48 -3.42 9.26
N ASP A 265 16.90 -2.56 10.06
CA ASP A 265 16.25 -2.94 11.31
C ASP A 265 14.74 -3.15 11.10
N LEU A 266 14.19 -4.16 11.79
CA LEU A 266 12.76 -4.49 11.78
C LEU A 266 12.25 -4.57 13.22
N ARG A 267 11.17 -3.84 13.51
CA ARG A 267 10.49 -3.85 14.80
C ARG A 267 8.98 -3.99 14.61
N VAL A 268 8.33 -4.68 15.55
CA VAL A 268 6.88 -4.84 15.60
C VAL A 268 6.36 -4.27 16.90
N ASP A 269 5.37 -3.37 16.81
CA ASP A 269 4.72 -2.73 17.95
C ASP A 269 3.21 -2.98 17.94
N PHE A 270 2.58 -3.02 19.11
CA PHE A 270 1.19 -3.42 19.29
C PHE A 270 0.38 -2.34 19.99
N PHE A 271 -0.81 -2.03 19.43
CA PHE A 271 -1.79 -1.08 19.98
C PHE A 271 -3.17 -1.69 19.92
N ARG A 272 -3.95 -1.55 21.00
CA ARG A 272 -5.33 -2.05 21.02
C ARG A 272 -6.20 -1.25 20.05
N GLN A 273 -6.88 -1.95 19.15
CA GLN A 273 -7.93 -1.38 18.31
C GLN A 273 -9.31 -1.70 18.87
N SER A 274 -9.53 -2.99 19.22
CA SER A 274 -10.73 -3.52 19.86
C SER A 274 -10.33 -4.74 20.69
N ASP A 275 -11.29 -5.39 21.31
CA ASP A 275 -11.05 -6.63 22.09
C ASP A 275 -10.56 -7.80 21.21
N GLU A 276 -10.94 -7.80 19.95
CA GLU A 276 -10.60 -8.84 18.99
C GLU A 276 -9.47 -8.47 18.02
N ARG A 277 -9.14 -7.20 17.90
CA ARG A 277 -8.16 -6.69 16.92
C ARG A 277 -7.11 -5.80 17.54
N VAL A 278 -5.89 -6.04 17.14
CA VAL A 278 -4.70 -5.29 17.57
C VAL A 278 -4.04 -4.67 16.34
N VAL A 279 -3.88 -3.36 16.37
CA VAL A 279 -3.05 -2.66 15.38
C VAL A 279 -1.60 -3.10 15.60
N THR A 280 -1.07 -3.82 14.63
CA THR A 280 0.31 -4.31 14.60
C THR A 280 1.10 -3.43 13.65
N ALA A 281 2.01 -2.65 14.18
CA ALA A 281 2.83 -1.69 13.42
C ALA A 281 4.21 -2.30 13.12
N PHE A 282 4.50 -2.51 11.84
CA PHE A 282 5.79 -2.96 11.33
C PHE A 282 6.62 -1.75 10.98
N THR A 283 7.73 -1.53 11.68
CA THR A 283 8.67 -0.43 11.42
C THR A 283 9.95 -0.99 10.86
N ILE A 284 10.38 -0.47 9.70
CA ILE A 284 11.59 -0.83 8.98
C ILE A 284 12.48 0.41 8.92
N GLN A 285 13.75 0.27 9.25
CA GLN A 285 14.71 1.36 9.26
C GLN A 285 16.00 0.94 8.58
N THR A 286 16.52 1.77 7.67
CA THR A 286 17.79 1.56 6.95
C THR A 286 18.63 2.82 7.05
N ASP A 287 19.94 2.67 7.25
CA ASP A 287 20.87 3.79 7.17
C ASP A 287 21.01 4.25 5.71
N ASN A 288 20.84 5.55 5.45
CA ASN A 288 20.87 6.07 4.07
C ASN A 288 22.26 5.92 3.41
N LYS A 289 23.33 5.71 4.18
CA LYS A 289 24.66 5.40 3.66
C LYS A 289 24.75 4.04 2.96
N GLU A 290 23.81 3.12 3.27
CA GLU A 290 23.69 1.82 2.62
C GLU A 290 22.95 1.92 1.26
N LEU A 291 22.29 3.07 0.99
CA LEU A 291 21.52 3.31 -0.22
C LEU A 291 22.35 4.10 -1.24
N VAL A 292 22.12 3.80 -2.52
CA VAL A 292 22.73 4.54 -3.63
C VAL A 292 21.85 5.70 -4.04
N PHE A 293 22.41 6.93 -3.98
CA PHE A 293 21.76 8.13 -4.46
C PHE A 293 22.11 8.36 -5.92
N GLU A 294 21.10 8.56 -6.75
CA GLU A 294 21.21 8.90 -8.16
C GLU A 294 20.64 10.29 -8.42
N GLN A 295 21.24 11.02 -9.32
CA GLN A 295 20.74 12.34 -9.70
C GLN A 295 19.55 12.22 -10.65
N ILE A 296 18.35 12.58 -10.14
CA ILE A 296 17.10 12.55 -10.89
C ILE A 296 16.44 13.92 -10.80
N GLY A 297 16.26 14.57 -11.95
CA GLY A 297 15.60 15.89 -12.01
C GLY A 297 16.31 17.00 -11.23
N GLY A 298 17.63 16.92 -11.04
CA GLY A 298 18.43 17.88 -10.28
C GLY A 298 18.47 17.63 -8.76
N LEU A 299 17.83 16.56 -8.28
CA LEU A 299 17.90 16.10 -6.90
C LEU A 299 18.66 14.77 -6.80
N GLU A 300 19.40 14.62 -5.73
CA GLU A 300 19.98 13.34 -5.33
C GLU A 300 18.88 12.48 -4.69
N THR A 301 18.56 11.36 -5.31
CA THR A 301 17.39 10.53 -4.96
C THR A 301 17.82 9.10 -4.67
N ALA A 302 17.49 8.59 -3.49
CA ALA A 302 17.55 7.18 -3.16
C ALA A 302 16.15 6.60 -3.05
N ARG A 303 15.94 5.39 -3.56
CA ARG A 303 14.65 4.69 -3.54
C ARG A 303 14.81 3.28 -2.99
N MET A 304 13.97 2.96 -2.03
CA MET A 304 13.94 1.67 -1.36
C MET A 304 12.56 1.02 -1.56
N ASN A 305 12.53 -0.17 -2.14
CA ASN A 305 11.31 -0.97 -2.26
C ASN A 305 11.22 -1.97 -1.11
N ILE A 306 10.04 -2.12 -0.54
CA ILE A 306 9.76 -2.95 0.63
C ILE A 306 8.65 -3.93 0.28
N PHE A 307 8.85 -5.19 0.63
CA PHE A 307 7.82 -6.23 0.60
C PHE A 307 7.78 -6.94 1.95
N GLY A 308 6.60 -7.13 2.54
CA GLY A 308 6.42 -7.88 3.77
C GLY A 308 5.28 -8.88 3.68
N ARG A 309 5.51 -10.12 4.12
CA ARG A 309 4.52 -11.19 4.19
C ARG A 309 4.33 -11.63 5.64
N ILE A 310 3.08 -11.61 6.11
CA ILE A 310 2.69 -12.03 7.46
C ILE A 310 1.98 -13.39 7.36
N THR A 311 2.48 -14.36 8.09
CA THR A 311 1.95 -15.73 8.12
C THR A 311 1.63 -16.11 9.57
N ALA A 312 0.44 -16.64 9.82
CA ALA A 312 0.12 -17.24 11.13
C ALA A 312 0.86 -18.57 11.30
N VAL A 313 1.14 -18.96 12.55
CA VAL A 313 1.81 -20.25 12.83
C VAL A 313 1.06 -21.46 12.26
N ALA A 314 -0.26 -21.35 12.07
CA ALA A 314 -1.06 -22.36 11.39
C ALA A 314 -0.85 -22.43 9.87
N GLY A 315 0.13 -21.71 9.32
CA GLY A 315 0.44 -21.68 7.90
C GLY A 315 -0.44 -20.73 7.06
N LYS A 316 -1.52 -20.19 7.63
CA LYS A 316 -2.42 -19.28 6.92
C LYS A 316 -1.79 -17.89 6.76
N ARG A 317 -1.74 -17.40 5.52
CA ARG A 317 -1.36 -16.02 5.22
C ARG A 317 -2.33 -15.04 5.88
N SER A 318 -1.81 -14.05 6.57
CA SER A 318 -2.58 -13.09 7.36
C SER A 318 -2.46 -11.66 6.87
N GLY A 319 -1.54 -11.39 5.96
CA GLY A 319 -1.39 -10.07 5.33
C GLY A 319 -0.13 -9.94 4.49
N ILE A 320 -0.19 -8.97 3.58
CA ILE A 320 0.98 -8.48 2.82
C ILE A 320 1.01 -6.98 2.93
N PHE A 321 2.20 -6.41 2.82
CA PHE A 321 2.38 -5.00 2.56
C PHE A 321 3.52 -4.79 1.56
N GLU A 322 3.32 -3.85 0.69
CA GLU A 322 4.28 -3.46 -0.34
C GLU A 322 4.31 -1.94 -0.42
N ASP A 323 5.50 -1.37 -0.49
CA ASP A 323 5.64 0.09 -0.61
C ASP A 323 7.02 0.50 -1.15
N SER A 324 7.15 1.78 -1.47
CA SER A 324 8.39 2.38 -1.91
C SER A 324 8.66 3.66 -1.13
N VAL A 325 9.82 3.74 -0.51
CA VAL A 325 10.30 4.93 0.20
C VAL A 325 11.29 5.67 -0.70
N THR A 326 11.04 6.97 -0.89
CA THR A 326 11.93 7.85 -1.65
C THR A 326 12.52 8.90 -0.74
N THR A 327 13.84 9.03 -0.75
CA THR A 327 14.57 10.06 -0.03
C THR A 327 15.23 11.00 -1.05
N ASN A 328 14.87 12.27 -0.99
CA ASN A 328 15.41 13.31 -1.87
C ASN A 328 16.28 14.28 -1.08
N ALA A 329 17.38 14.72 -1.68
CA ALA A 329 18.25 15.76 -1.14
C ALA A 329 18.74 16.67 -2.27
N SER A 330 19.00 17.94 -1.98
CA SER A 330 19.77 18.75 -2.91
C SER A 330 21.23 18.27 -2.92
N PRO A 331 22.02 18.54 -3.98
CA PRO A 331 23.43 18.17 -4.00
C PRO A 331 24.24 18.72 -2.81
N ALA A 332 23.84 19.89 -2.29
CA ALA A 332 24.48 20.50 -1.12
C ALA A 332 24.15 19.77 0.20
N GLU A 333 23.00 19.13 0.28
CA GLU A 333 22.50 18.41 1.47
C GLU A 333 22.79 16.91 1.44
N LEU A 334 23.40 16.40 0.36
CA LEU A 334 23.63 14.96 0.16
C LEU A 334 24.40 14.32 1.33
N ALA A 335 25.46 14.99 1.80
CA ALA A 335 26.27 14.48 2.92
C ALA A 335 25.42 14.28 4.21
N GLU A 336 24.59 15.29 4.53
CA GLU A 336 23.68 15.21 5.67
C GLU A 336 22.57 14.16 5.45
N ALA A 337 22.04 14.06 4.23
CA ALA A 337 21.02 13.07 3.88
C ALA A 337 21.53 11.64 4.01
N ARG A 338 22.79 11.37 3.69
CA ARG A 338 23.44 10.06 3.89
C ARG A 338 23.62 9.70 5.37
N ASP A 339 23.81 10.68 6.23
CA ASP A 339 23.92 10.45 7.68
C ASP A 339 22.56 10.24 8.38
N ARG A 340 21.46 10.45 7.64
CA ARG A 340 20.09 10.17 8.13
C ARG A 340 19.70 8.71 7.92
N LYS A 341 18.51 8.37 8.39
CA LYS A 341 17.90 7.06 8.24
C LYS A 341 16.59 7.18 7.47
N SER A 342 16.36 6.25 6.56
CA SER A 342 15.06 6.06 5.93
C SER A 342 14.24 5.12 6.79
N ILE A 343 13.02 5.55 7.14
CA ILE A 343 12.12 4.82 8.02
C ILE A 343 10.78 4.65 7.33
N TYR A 344 10.27 3.44 7.35
CA TYR A 344 8.95 3.07 6.86
C TYR A 344 8.14 2.41 7.96
N GLN A 345 6.84 2.67 8.01
CA GLN A 345 5.94 1.97 8.92
C GLN A 345 4.65 1.57 8.22
N LYS A 346 4.23 0.34 8.44
CA LYS A 346 2.91 -0.17 8.03
C LYS A 346 2.17 -0.72 9.25
N ALA A 347 0.96 -0.26 9.43
CA ALA A 347 0.06 -0.76 10.46
C ALA A 347 -0.98 -1.70 9.83
N ILE A 348 -1.14 -2.88 10.42
CA ILE A 348 -2.11 -3.91 9.98
C ILE A 348 -2.86 -4.40 11.23
N ALA A 349 -4.18 -4.50 11.13
CA ALA A 349 -5.00 -5.02 12.22
C ALA A 349 -5.01 -6.56 12.18
N LEU A 350 -4.39 -7.19 13.19
CA LEU A 350 -4.33 -8.64 13.35
C LEU A 350 -5.16 -9.10 14.56
N THR A 351 -5.61 -10.34 14.54
CA THR A 351 -6.20 -10.99 15.71
C THR A 351 -5.11 -11.46 16.67
N PRO A 352 -5.36 -11.57 17.98
CA PRO A 352 -4.39 -12.16 18.93
C PRO A 352 -3.94 -13.54 18.48
N GLY A 353 -2.64 -13.80 18.54
CA GLY A 353 -2.04 -15.06 18.10
C GLY A 353 -0.56 -14.93 17.76
N THR A 354 0.06 -16.03 17.35
CA THR A 354 1.48 -16.09 16.99
C THR A 354 1.65 -16.07 15.47
N TYR A 355 2.55 -15.22 15.01
CA TYR A 355 2.79 -14.92 13.61
C TYR A 355 4.28 -14.88 13.31
N LYS A 356 4.58 -14.96 12.03
CA LYS A 356 5.88 -14.69 11.45
C LYS A 356 5.71 -13.58 10.40
N VAL A 357 6.62 -12.64 10.35
CA VAL A 357 6.75 -11.69 9.23
C VAL A 357 8.08 -11.93 8.54
N ASP A 358 8.02 -12.08 7.21
CA ASP A 358 9.16 -12.10 6.32
C ASP A 358 9.19 -10.76 5.58
N VAL A 359 10.31 -10.04 5.66
CA VAL A 359 10.48 -8.72 5.03
C VAL A 359 11.66 -8.75 4.09
N VAL A 360 11.45 -8.25 2.88
CA VAL A 360 12.51 -7.97 1.90
C VAL A 360 12.57 -6.48 1.66
N VAL A 361 13.77 -5.94 1.70
CA VAL A 361 14.07 -4.55 1.33
C VAL A 361 15.07 -4.56 0.19
N ARG A 362 14.85 -3.72 -0.84
CA ARG A 362 15.74 -3.57 -1.99
C ARG A 362 16.03 -2.11 -2.26
N ASP A 363 17.29 -1.76 -2.37
CA ASP A 363 17.72 -0.51 -2.99
C ASP A 363 17.50 -0.59 -4.50
N VAL A 364 16.73 0.34 -5.04
CA VAL A 364 16.34 0.33 -6.47
C VAL A 364 17.54 0.60 -7.38
N SER A 365 18.46 1.46 -6.94
CA SER A 365 19.60 1.91 -7.74
C SER A 365 20.74 0.86 -7.80
N SER A 366 21.12 0.30 -6.67
CA SER A 366 22.18 -0.74 -6.63
C SER A 366 21.65 -2.15 -6.90
N GLY A 367 20.35 -2.39 -6.66
CA GLY A 367 19.76 -3.72 -6.65
C GLY A 367 20.07 -4.54 -5.39
N SER A 368 20.85 -4.02 -4.46
CA SER A 368 21.19 -4.69 -3.18
C SER A 368 19.93 -4.97 -2.37
N ARG A 369 19.89 -6.13 -1.72
CA ARG A 369 18.70 -6.63 -1.00
C ARG A 369 19.03 -7.10 0.39
N GLY A 370 18.10 -6.88 1.30
CA GLY A 370 18.13 -7.46 2.64
C GLY A 370 16.86 -8.27 2.89
N ILE A 371 17.01 -9.37 3.62
CA ILE A 371 15.88 -10.23 4.04
C ILE A 371 15.95 -10.39 5.56
N ARG A 372 14.82 -10.15 6.24
CA ARG A 372 14.69 -10.45 7.67
C ARG A 372 13.38 -11.16 7.95
N THR A 373 13.47 -12.16 8.81
CA THR A 373 12.33 -12.91 9.33
C THR A 373 12.23 -12.67 10.82
N LEU A 374 11.03 -12.34 11.30
CA LEU A 374 10.76 -12.11 12.72
C LEU A 374 9.49 -12.84 13.14
N GLY A 375 9.61 -13.74 14.15
CA GLY A 375 8.46 -14.30 14.85
C GLY A 375 7.95 -13.33 15.92
N PHE A 376 6.63 -13.16 16.06
CA PHE A 376 6.03 -12.30 17.05
C PHE A 376 4.67 -12.83 17.53
N THR A 377 4.27 -12.42 18.73
CA THR A 377 2.96 -12.76 19.28
C THR A 377 2.15 -11.48 19.48
N VAL A 378 1.01 -11.42 18.79
CA VAL A 378 0.02 -10.35 18.95
C VAL A 378 -0.69 -10.56 20.28
N PRO A 379 -0.61 -9.60 21.22
CA PRO A 379 -1.20 -9.74 22.54
C PRO A 379 -2.73 -9.73 22.48
N LYS A 380 -3.36 -10.37 23.47
CA LYS A 380 -4.79 -10.22 23.71
C LYS A 380 -4.99 -9.14 24.78
N TYR A 381 -5.78 -8.13 24.46
CA TYR A 381 -6.19 -7.09 25.40
C TYR A 381 -7.57 -7.46 25.98
N GLU A 382 -7.61 -7.79 27.27
CA GLU A 382 -8.86 -8.13 27.97
C GLU A 382 -9.60 -6.85 28.37
N ALA A 383 -10.93 -6.84 28.23
CA ALA A 383 -11.77 -5.65 28.36
C ALA A 383 -11.69 -4.96 29.74
N GLU A 384 -11.43 -5.73 30.82
CA GLU A 384 -11.46 -5.21 32.20
C GLU A 384 -10.09 -5.21 32.89
N LYS A 385 -9.04 -5.59 32.17
CA LYS A 385 -7.69 -5.71 32.73
C LYS A 385 -6.82 -4.54 32.33
N LEU A 386 -6.20 -3.90 33.32
CA LEU A 386 -5.17 -2.89 33.07
C LEU A 386 -4.08 -3.47 32.16
N SER A 387 -3.83 -2.82 31.06
CA SER A 387 -2.85 -3.23 30.06
C SER A 387 -2.22 -2.04 29.36
N ALA A 388 -1.12 -2.27 28.66
CA ALA A 388 -0.40 -1.23 27.96
C ALA A 388 -0.04 -1.67 26.53
N SER A 389 0.11 -0.70 25.63
CA SER A 389 0.69 -0.90 24.30
C SER A 389 2.19 -1.20 24.38
N SER A 390 2.82 -1.45 23.23
CA SER A 390 4.27 -1.36 23.13
C SER A 390 4.77 0.01 23.59
N LEU A 391 5.91 0.02 24.28
CA LEU A 391 6.68 1.23 24.60
C LEU A 391 7.54 1.61 23.41
N ILE A 392 7.37 2.78 22.85
CA ILE A 392 8.17 3.29 21.73
C ILE A 392 9.12 4.36 22.21
N LEU A 393 10.40 4.20 21.88
CA LEU A 393 11.39 5.26 21.94
C LEU A 393 11.44 5.93 20.56
N ALA A 394 11.13 7.23 20.53
CA ALA A 394 10.97 7.96 19.28
C ALA A 394 12.08 9.00 19.07
N SER A 395 12.51 9.14 17.83
CA SER A 395 13.39 10.23 17.39
C SER A 395 12.65 11.57 17.25
N LYS A 396 11.34 11.49 16.98
CA LYS A 396 10.42 12.64 16.90
C LYS A 396 9.05 12.27 17.44
N LEU A 397 8.50 13.13 18.26
CA LEU A 397 7.19 12.97 18.86
C LEU A 397 6.48 14.32 18.88
N TYR A 398 5.32 14.44 18.25
CA TYR A 398 4.49 15.65 18.24
C TYR A 398 3.01 15.32 18.05
N SER A 399 2.14 16.25 18.44
CA SER A 399 0.70 16.10 18.30
C SER A 399 0.30 16.09 16.83
N THR A 400 -0.65 15.22 16.48
CA THR A 400 -1.20 15.15 15.13
C THR A 400 -2.14 16.31 14.84
N THR A 401 -2.21 16.68 13.56
CA THR A 401 -3.22 17.58 13.01
C THR A 401 -4.18 16.78 12.12
N GLU A 402 -5.31 17.39 11.72
CA GLU A 402 -6.25 16.74 10.78
C GLU A 402 -5.59 16.26 9.47
N LYS A 403 -4.53 16.94 9.05
CA LYS A 403 -3.76 16.58 7.82
C LYS A 403 -2.90 15.32 7.99
N ASP A 404 -2.66 14.91 9.21
CA ASP A 404 -1.84 13.73 9.53
C ASP A 404 -2.67 12.43 9.57
N ILE A 405 -4.01 12.52 9.55
CA ILE A 405 -4.91 11.35 9.61
C ILE A 405 -4.64 10.43 8.41
N GLY A 406 -4.37 9.15 8.68
CA GLY A 406 -4.04 8.15 7.64
C GLY A 406 -2.58 8.18 7.16
N SER A 407 -1.75 9.11 7.65
CA SER A 407 -0.32 9.12 7.33
C SER A 407 0.46 8.10 8.16
N MET A 408 1.67 7.73 7.67
CA MET A 408 2.59 6.88 8.44
C MET A 408 2.93 7.51 9.79
N PHE A 409 3.23 6.66 10.77
CA PHE A 409 3.66 7.03 12.12
C PHE A 409 2.60 7.66 13.00
N VAL A 410 1.33 7.70 12.59
CA VAL A 410 0.24 8.22 13.42
C VAL A 410 -0.31 7.12 14.31
N VAL A 411 -0.24 7.33 15.62
CA VAL A 411 -0.78 6.44 16.64
C VAL A 411 -1.63 7.27 17.61
N GLY A 412 -2.94 7.06 17.56
CA GLY A 412 -3.87 7.89 18.33
C GLY A 412 -3.83 9.35 17.88
N ASN A 413 -3.51 10.25 18.82
CA ASN A 413 -3.40 11.69 18.59
C ASN A 413 -1.95 12.19 18.48
N ALA A 414 -1.00 11.27 18.28
CA ALA A 414 0.42 11.60 18.18
C ALA A 414 1.03 11.04 16.91
N LYS A 415 1.97 11.79 16.33
CA LYS A 415 2.88 11.30 15.30
C LYS A 415 4.19 10.89 15.96
N VAL A 416 4.49 9.60 15.87
CA VAL A 416 5.56 8.95 16.63
C VAL A 416 6.53 8.32 15.64
N ILE A 417 7.70 8.94 15.42
CA ILE A 417 8.73 8.38 14.54
C ILE A 417 9.69 7.55 15.40
N PRO A 418 9.61 6.22 15.38
CA PRO A 418 10.44 5.36 16.21
C PRO A 418 11.93 5.52 15.90
N ASN A 419 12.76 5.27 16.91
CA ASN A 419 14.19 5.08 16.77
C ASN A 419 14.51 3.63 17.13
N LEU A 420 14.76 2.78 16.11
CA LEU A 420 14.93 1.35 16.32
C LEU A 420 16.27 0.99 16.95
N THR A 421 17.29 1.82 16.73
CA THR A 421 18.63 1.58 17.30
C THR A 421 18.75 2.00 18.76
N GLY A 422 17.81 2.83 19.26
CA GLY A 422 17.88 3.38 20.61
C GLY A 422 19.05 4.34 20.85
N VAL A 423 19.80 4.70 19.80
CA VAL A 423 20.95 5.61 19.92
C VAL A 423 20.53 7.05 19.69
N TYR A 424 20.87 7.91 20.65
CA TYR A 424 20.58 9.35 20.61
C TYR A 424 21.86 10.15 20.79
N LYS A 425 22.02 11.21 20.01
CA LYS A 425 23.13 12.14 20.17
C LYS A 425 22.84 13.09 21.34
N ARG A 426 23.88 13.54 22.02
CA ARG A 426 23.72 14.55 23.07
C ARG A 426 23.09 15.82 22.51
N GLY A 427 22.07 16.33 23.16
CA GLY A 427 21.29 17.48 22.71
C GLY A 427 20.02 17.11 21.94
N GLN A 428 19.82 15.84 21.62
CA GLN A 428 18.54 15.34 21.09
C GLN A 428 17.56 15.07 22.24
N GLU A 429 16.28 14.97 21.91
CA GLU A 429 15.24 14.53 22.83
C GLU A 429 14.88 13.07 22.55
N VAL A 430 14.70 12.30 23.61
CA VAL A 430 14.15 10.94 23.53
C VAL A 430 12.64 11.04 23.68
N GLY A 431 11.90 10.75 22.62
CA GLY A 431 10.46 10.62 22.68
C GLY A 431 10.08 9.31 23.37
N ILE A 432 9.20 9.36 24.36
CA ILE A 432 8.63 8.19 25.04
C ILE A 432 7.14 8.17 24.73
N TYR A 433 6.67 7.10 24.08
CA TYR A 433 5.27 6.93 23.74
C TYR A 433 4.75 5.58 24.18
N MET A 434 3.60 5.56 24.86
CA MET A 434 2.88 4.35 25.26
C MET A 434 1.41 4.68 25.49
N GLN A 435 0.54 3.73 25.28
CA GLN A 435 -0.89 3.82 25.62
C GLN A 435 -1.21 2.88 26.78
N ILE A 436 -2.06 3.34 27.68
CA ILE A 436 -2.57 2.59 28.82
C ILE A 436 -4.07 2.35 28.59
N TYR A 437 -4.51 1.13 28.75
CA TYR A 437 -5.89 0.72 28.53
C TYR A 437 -6.51 0.22 29.82
N ASN A 438 -7.82 0.48 29.98
CA ASN A 438 -8.62 0.00 31.12
C ASN A 438 -8.05 0.45 32.47
N ALA A 439 -7.59 1.69 32.56
CA ALA A 439 -7.27 2.30 33.85
C ALA A 439 -8.50 2.31 34.74
N GLY A 440 -8.34 1.95 36.02
CA GLY A 440 -9.41 2.00 37.00
C GLY A 440 -9.96 3.43 37.11
N ILE A 441 -11.25 3.56 37.44
CA ILE A 441 -11.91 4.84 37.66
C ILE A 441 -12.18 4.99 39.17
N ASP A 442 -11.72 6.08 39.76
CA ASP A 442 -12.09 6.48 41.12
C ASP A 442 -13.59 6.80 41.14
N GLN A 443 -14.34 6.06 41.96
CA GLN A 443 -15.80 6.15 42.04
C GLN A 443 -16.29 7.50 42.61
N THR A 444 -15.43 8.22 43.30
CA THR A 444 -15.78 9.51 43.92
C THR A 444 -15.55 10.67 42.95
N THR A 445 -14.44 10.65 42.24
CA THR A 445 -14.03 11.73 41.33
C THR A 445 -14.43 11.48 39.88
N LEU A 446 -14.80 10.25 39.54
CA LEU A 446 -15.04 9.77 38.17
C LEU A 446 -13.85 10.00 37.23
N ARG A 447 -12.64 10.00 37.79
CA ARG A 447 -11.39 10.20 37.05
C ARG A 447 -10.56 8.93 37.01
N PRO A 448 -9.68 8.77 36.01
CA PRO A 448 -8.76 7.63 35.99
C PRO A 448 -7.89 7.62 37.25
N SER A 449 -7.79 6.45 37.89
CA SER A 449 -6.93 6.18 39.04
C SER A 449 -5.65 5.51 38.57
N VAL A 450 -4.71 6.32 38.12
CA VAL A 450 -3.42 5.83 37.56
C VAL A 450 -2.31 6.78 37.96
N ASP A 451 -1.24 6.20 38.47
CA ASP A 451 0.06 6.84 38.67
C ASP A 451 1.08 6.21 37.72
N VAL A 452 1.96 7.01 37.14
CA VAL A 452 3.01 6.53 36.24
C VAL A 452 4.36 6.95 36.76
N ASP A 453 5.24 5.98 37.00
CA ASP A 453 6.64 6.21 37.33
C ASP A 453 7.52 6.03 36.09
N TYR A 454 8.21 7.08 35.71
CA TYR A 454 9.30 7.04 34.73
C TYR A 454 10.61 6.80 35.43
N ILE A 455 11.23 5.67 35.22
CA ILE A 455 12.47 5.28 35.88
C ILE A 455 13.56 5.11 34.83
N LEU A 456 14.66 5.79 35.02
CA LEU A 456 15.85 5.64 34.21
C LEU A 456 16.93 4.92 35.02
N LEU A 457 17.39 3.81 34.49
CA LEU A 457 18.44 3.01 35.10
C LEU A 457 19.74 3.12 34.28
N LYS A 458 20.86 3.22 34.95
CA LYS A 458 22.21 3.07 34.40
C LYS A 458 22.96 2.02 35.20
N ASP A 459 23.50 1.03 34.52
CA ASP A 459 24.17 -0.13 35.15
C ASP A 459 23.29 -0.79 36.24
N GLY A 460 21.97 -0.87 35.99
CA GLY A 460 20.98 -1.41 36.92
C GLY A 460 20.66 -0.52 38.15
N LYS A 461 21.23 0.66 38.23
CA LYS A 461 20.97 1.63 39.32
C LYS A 461 20.05 2.75 38.81
N GLU A 462 19.09 3.12 39.64
CA GLU A 462 18.21 4.25 39.37
C GLU A 462 19.01 5.56 39.40
N VAL A 463 18.96 6.31 38.28
CA VAL A 463 19.62 7.60 38.12
C VAL A 463 18.63 8.75 38.00
N PHE A 464 17.41 8.42 37.66
CA PHE A 464 16.31 9.38 37.53
C PHE A 464 14.98 8.69 37.78
N ARG A 465 14.07 9.36 38.49
CA ARG A 465 12.67 8.97 38.67
C ARG A 465 11.78 10.18 38.57
N GLN A 466 10.73 10.09 37.82
CA GLN A 466 9.66 11.08 37.79
C GLN A 466 8.33 10.36 37.92
N LYS A 467 7.50 10.86 38.83
CA LYS A 467 6.14 10.39 39.04
C LYS A 467 5.14 11.36 38.43
N GLU A 468 4.12 10.82 37.79
CA GLU A 468 3.07 11.57 37.15
C GLU A 468 1.72 10.91 37.42
N ASP A 469 0.70 11.70 37.67
CA ASP A 469 -0.67 11.23 37.79
C ASP A 469 -1.42 11.31 36.44
N TRP A 470 -2.69 10.92 36.43
CA TRP A 470 -3.51 10.94 35.19
C TRP A 470 -3.63 12.34 34.57
N GLN A 471 -3.48 13.44 35.31
CA GLN A 471 -3.61 14.81 34.81
C GLN A 471 -2.51 15.16 33.80
N GLY A 472 -1.36 14.53 33.94
CA GLY A 472 -0.25 14.66 33.01
C GLY A 472 -0.44 13.86 31.72
N LEU A 473 -1.45 12.98 31.62
CA LEU A 473 -1.68 12.09 30.50
C LEU A 473 -2.78 12.62 29.59
N SER A 474 -2.67 12.36 28.29
CA SER A 474 -3.73 12.65 27.34
C SER A 474 -4.81 11.58 27.44
N ASP A 475 -6.03 11.98 27.83
CA ASP A 475 -7.19 11.09 27.99
C ASP A 475 -8.10 11.16 26.75
N SER A 476 -8.44 10.00 26.21
CA SER A 476 -9.44 9.83 25.14
C SER A 476 -10.45 8.73 25.50
N GLY A 477 -11.03 8.82 26.69
CA GLY A 477 -12.08 7.97 27.23
C GLY A 477 -11.55 6.65 27.82
N GLN A 478 -11.36 5.62 27.02
CA GLN A 478 -10.86 4.32 27.51
C GLN A 478 -9.33 4.16 27.42
N ARG A 479 -8.63 5.21 26.97
CA ARG A 479 -7.20 5.17 26.69
C ARG A 479 -6.50 6.40 27.23
N LEU A 480 -5.52 6.19 28.09
CA LEU A 480 -4.56 7.22 28.49
C LEU A 480 -3.31 7.10 27.62
N THR A 481 -2.73 8.23 27.25
CA THR A 481 -1.55 8.27 26.39
C THR A 481 -0.39 8.97 27.10
N ILE A 482 0.70 8.24 27.24
CA ILE A 482 2.01 8.76 27.61
C ILE A 482 2.68 9.29 26.34
N ALA A 483 3.01 10.58 26.31
CA ALA A 483 3.76 11.22 25.24
C ALA A 483 4.72 12.23 25.87
N ARG A 484 5.97 11.82 26.09
CA ARG A 484 6.99 12.62 26.84
C ARG A 484 8.25 12.77 26.03
N LEU A 485 8.92 13.90 26.21
CA LEU A 485 10.24 14.18 25.66
C LEU A 485 11.25 14.28 26.81
N LEU A 486 12.28 13.46 26.76
CA LEU A 486 13.37 13.45 27.72
C LEU A 486 14.62 14.06 27.05
N PRO A 487 15.12 15.22 27.55
CA PRO A 487 16.31 15.85 26.99
C PRO A 487 17.59 15.09 27.39
N THR A 488 18.36 14.68 26.39
CA THR A 488 19.62 13.94 26.63
C THR A 488 20.73 14.79 27.23
N THR A 489 20.59 16.12 27.25
CA THR A 489 21.56 17.03 27.84
C THR A 489 21.74 16.83 29.35
N MET A 490 20.72 16.28 30.01
CA MET A 490 20.72 16.00 31.45
C MET A 490 21.45 14.69 31.79
N LEU A 491 21.77 13.86 30.77
CA LEU A 491 22.32 12.53 30.97
C LEU A 491 23.78 12.48 30.57
N PRO A 492 24.68 11.89 31.39
CA PRO A 492 26.02 11.52 30.98
C PRO A 492 25.99 10.49 29.81
N LEU A 493 27.06 10.41 29.04
CA LEU A 493 27.17 9.36 28.00
C LEU A 493 27.13 7.98 28.65
N GLY A 494 26.45 7.06 28.01
CA GLY A 494 26.32 5.65 28.45
C GLY A 494 25.05 4.99 27.99
N GLU A 495 24.87 3.76 28.41
CA GLU A 495 23.67 2.96 28.17
C GLU A 495 22.67 3.16 29.32
N TYR A 496 21.42 3.28 28.97
CA TYR A 496 20.33 3.48 29.89
C TYR A 496 19.17 2.56 29.58
N GLU A 497 18.52 2.08 30.63
CA GLU A 497 17.23 1.37 30.53
C GLU A 497 16.11 2.29 30.99
N ILE A 498 15.06 2.39 30.18
CA ILE A 498 13.83 3.14 30.53
C ILE A 498 12.78 2.14 30.99
N LYS A 499 12.32 2.29 32.22
CA LYS A 499 11.25 1.49 32.80
C LYS A 499 10.05 2.39 33.10
N ILE A 500 8.89 2.01 32.63
CA ILE A 500 7.60 2.62 32.96
C ILE A 500 6.85 1.67 33.89
N SER A 501 6.39 2.19 35.01
CA SER A 501 5.78 1.39 36.07
C SER A 501 4.49 2.01 36.54
#